data_543fb8e021d0900d75ff62f5dc6c43a7
#
_entry.id   543fb8e021d0900d75ff62f5dc6c43a7
#
_cell.length_a   1.000
_cell.length_b   1.000
_cell.length_c   1.000
_cell.angle_alpha   90.00
_cell.angle_beta   90.00
_cell.angle_gamma   90.00
#
_symmetry.space_group_name_H-M   'P 1'
#
loop_
_entity.id
_entity.type
_entity.pdbx_description
1 polymer ?
#
loop_
_entity_poly.entity_id
_entity_poly.type
_entity_poly.pdbx_seq_one_letter_code
_entity_poly.pdbx_strand_id
1 'polypeptide(L)'
;SFPEDHVLSTGFPGMHGMAYASLAVDQADLIINFGSRFDDRIVGDSKRFSTGSKKIHVDIDPAEINKSIQVEAPVVGNIKDVFAQLIPKVKQTTHVEWLQHIEHLKAEHPSLRIPETDRLMGQHVVKALSDVTKGDAIITTGVGQHQMWAAQHYQFKNANSWLSSGGAGTMGYEVPSAIGAQVGNPDELVWSICGDGGFQMTLMELATAVENNLPVKYAILNNNHLGMITQWQDFFYDGDFQAETYTANPDFVKLAEAYGMKGIRVTSQDDLESAIAEANAHDGPVIVDFVIEKVDDLYPMIPAGQSIQELIEDPN
;
A
#
# COMPACT_ATOMS: atom_id res chain seq x y z
N SER A 1 6.08 -5.16 8.67
CA SER A 1 7.00 -5.81 9.62
C SER A 1 6.48 -7.10 10.21
N PHE A 2 5.19 -7.42 10.03
CA PHE A 2 4.61 -8.71 10.38
C PHE A 2 4.22 -9.42 9.08
N PRO A 3 4.57 -10.70 8.86
CA PRO A 3 4.26 -11.41 7.63
C PRO A 3 2.74 -11.44 7.37
N GLU A 4 2.31 -11.08 6.17
CA GLU A 4 0.87 -10.99 5.88
C GLU A 4 0.23 -12.35 5.60
N ASP A 5 1.03 -13.36 5.27
CA ASP A 5 0.59 -14.76 5.16
C ASP A 5 0.40 -15.46 6.52
N HIS A 6 0.74 -14.80 7.62
CA HIS A 6 0.56 -15.38 8.95
C HIS A 6 -0.92 -15.34 9.35
N VAL A 7 -1.40 -16.44 9.96
CA VAL A 7 -2.81 -16.60 10.41
C VAL A 7 -3.34 -15.48 11.31
N LEU A 8 -2.47 -14.79 12.03
CA LEU A 8 -2.84 -13.65 12.90
C LEU A 8 -2.74 -12.30 12.18
N SER A 9 -2.39 -12.27 10.90
CA SER A 9 -2.39 -11.02 10.14
C SER A 9 -3.80 -10.66 9.71
N THR A 10 -4.16 -9.40 9.93
CA THR A 10 -5.42 -8.82 9.45
C THR A 10 -5.19 -7.77 8.37
N GLY A 11 -3.96 -7.65 7.86
CA GLY A 11 -3.59 -6.56 6.97
C GLY A 11 -3.51 -5.23 7.73
N PHE A 12 -3.87 -4.12 7.09
CA PHE A 12 -3.80 -2.80 7.70
C PHE A 12 -5.20 -2.16 7.85
N PRO A 13 -5.46 -1.44 8.96
CA PRO A 13 -6.69 -0.69 9.19
C PRO A 13 -6.58 0.74 8.64
N GLY A 14 -7.68 1.47 8.68
CA GLY A 14 -7.74 2.90 8.41
C GLY A 14 -8.46 3.23 7.10
N MET A 15 -8.23 4.45 6.59
CA MET A 15 -8.99 5.06 5.50
C MET A 15 -9.20 4.16 4.28
N HIS A 16 -8.14 3.50 3.81
CA HIS A 16 -8.16 2.55 2.70
C HIS A 16 -7.68 1.16 3.12
N GLY A 17 -7.69 0.89 4.42
CA GLY A 17 -7.37 -0.42 4.98
C GLY A 17 -8.53 -1.40 4.83
N MET A 18 -8.28 -2.63 5.19
CA MET A 18 -9.30 -3.67 5.17
C MET A 18 -10.43 -3.30 6.14
N ALA A 19 -11.68 -3.39 5.69
CA ALA A 19 -12.86 -3.09 6.52
C ALA A 19 -12.86 -3.93 7.78
N TYR A 20 -12.66 -5.25 7.65
CA TYR A 20 -12.57 -6.17 8.79
C TYR A 20 -11.43 -5.83 9.76
N ALA A 21 -10.28 -5.31 9.27
CA ALA A 21 -9.18 -4.91 10.15
C ALA A 21 -9.54 -3.64 10.95
N SER A 22 -10.17 -2.67 10.29
CA SER A 22 -10.65 -1.44 10.93
C SER A 22 -11.74 -1.73 11.97
N LEU A 23 -12.68 -2.62 11.64
CA LEU A 23 -13.73 -3.08 12.58
C LEU A 23 -13.14 -3.86 13.76
N ALA A 24 -12.16 -4.73 13.52
CA ALA A 24 -11.48 -5.45 14.61
C ALA A 24 -10.74 -4.49 15.55
N VAL A 25 -10.10 -3.43 15.03
CA VAL A 25 -9.49 -2.40 15.88
C VAL A 25 -10.55 -1.64 16.69
N ASP A 26 -11.68 -1.26 16.07
CA ASP A 26 -12.75 -0.53 16.76
C ASP A 26 -13.41 -1.35 17.88
N GLN A 27 -13.56 -2.66 17.66
CA GLN A 27 -14.23 -3.59 18.59
C GLN A 27 -13.29 -4.25 19.62
N ALA A 28 -11.97 -3.99 19.54
CA ALA A 28 -11.00 -4.54 20.48
C ALA A 28 -11.21 -3.98 21.91
N ASP A 29 -10.97 -4.79 22.90
CA ASP A 29 -10.94 -4.38 24.32
C ASP A 29 -9.56 -3.80 24.72
N LEU A 30 -8.51 -4.17 23.99
CA LEU A 30 -7.15 -3.70 24.18
C LEU A 30 -6.45 -3.49 22.83
N ILE A 31 -5.90 -2.31 22.61
CA ILE A 31 -5.00 -1.97 21.50
C ILE A 31 -3.60 -1.78 22.05
N ILE A 32 -2.63 -2.51 21.51
CA ILE A 32 -1.21 -2.30 21.81
C ILE A 32 -0.53 -1.79 20.54
N ASN A 33 -0.20 -0.53 20.54
CA ASN A 33 0.42 0.14 19.40
C ASN A 33 1.95 0.17 19.58
N PHE A 34 2.67 -0.35 18.59
CA PHE A 34 4.12 -0.36 18.54
C PHE A 34 4.63 0.50 17.38
N GLY A 35 5.07 1.73 17.67
CA GLY A 35 5.72 2.61 16.71
C GLY A 35 4.81 3.24 15.64
N SER A 36 3.49 3.14 15.80
CA SER A 36 2.54 3.87 14.95
C SER A 36 2.09 5.15 15.67
N ARG A 37 2.05 6.25 14.95
CA ARG A 37 1.76 7.58 15.51
C ARG A 37 0.27 7.90 15.69
N PHE A 38 -0.63 6.95 15.47
CA PHE A 38 -2.07 7.20 15.47
C PHE A 38 -2.46 8.40 14.59
N ASP A 39 -2.02 8.36 13.32
CA ASP A 39 -2.31 9.43 12.38
C ASP A 39 -3.78 9.43 11.92
N ASP A 40 -4.17 10.51 11.27
CA ASP A 40 -5.53 10.76 10.82
C ASP A 40 -6.03 9.76 9.77
N ARG A 41 -5.12 9.07 9.05
CA ARG A 41 -5.48 8.04 8.07
C ARG A 41 -5.90 6.73 8.74
N ILE A 42 -5.41 6.47 9.97
CA ILE A 42 -5.78 5.30 10.77
C ILE A 42 -6.93 5.64 11.72
N VAL A 43 -6.85 6.78 12.38
CA VAL A 43 -7.74 7.17 13.48
C VAL A 43 -9.06 7.78 12.98
N GLY A 44 -9.01 8.56 11.89
CA GLY A 44 -10.16 9.33 11.44
C GLY A 44 -10.65 10.29 12.51
N ASP A 45 -11.89 10.13 12.99
CA ASP A 45 -12.43 10.89 14.11
C ASP A 45 -11.85 10.39 15.45
N SER A 46 -10.91 11.14 16.01
CA SER A 46 -10.22 10.78 17.26
C SER A 46 -11.15 10.64 18.48
N LYS A 47 -12.33 11.26 18.45
CA LYS A 47 -13.30 11.17 19.55
C LYS A 47 -14.12 9.87 19.51
N ARG A 48 -14.20 9.26 18.35
CA ARG A 48 -14.96 8.02 18.11
C ARG A 48 -14.08 6.81 17.86
N PHE A 49 -12.76 6.97 17.81
CA PHE A 49 -11.81 5.88 17.52
C PHE A 49 -11.75 4.89 18.70
N SER A 50 -12.28 3.69 18.47
CA SER A 50 -12.20 2.54 19.39
C SER A 50 -12.45 2.93 20.87
N THR A 51 -13.58 3.55 21.14
CA THR A 51 -13.89 4.12 22.47
C THR A 51 -14.04 3.07 23.57
N GLY A 52 -14.27 1.81 23.21
CA GLY A 52 -14.37 0.68 24.12
C GLY A 52 -13.03 0.07 24.54
N SER A 53 -11.94 0.41 23.86
CA SER A 53 -10.62 -0.20 24.10
C SER A 53 -9.77 0.57 25.11
N LYS A 54 -8.98 -0.17 25.88
CA LYS A 54 -7.77 0.38 26.53
C LYS A 54 -6.63 0.44 25.52
N LYS A 55 -5.73 1.42 25.67
CA LYS A 55 -4.65 1.66 24.71
C LYS A 55 -3.30 1.71 25.40
N ILE A 56 -2.37 0.92 24.89
CA ILE A 56 -0.93 0.96 25.23
C ILE A 56 -0.20 1.51 24.02
N HIS A 57 0.59 2.56 24.19
CA HIS A 57 1.36 3.15 23.10
C HIS A 57 2.84 3.09 23.40
N VAL A 58 3.55 2.33 22.60
CA VAL A 58 5.01 2.19 22.65
C VAL A 58 5.59 2.97 21.48
N ASP A 59 6.33 4.02 21.76
CA ASP A 59 7.01 4.83 20.74
C ASP A 59 8.38 5.29 21.24
N ILE A 60 9.31 5.48 20.31
CA ILE A 60 10.64 6.02 20.63
C ILE A 60 10.59 7.54 20.81
N ASP A 61 9.65 8.21 20.12
CA ASP A 61 9.46 9.66 20.21
C ASP A 61 8.42 10.00 21.28
N PRO A 62 8.83 10.64 22.40
CA PRO A 62 7.89 11.06 23.43
C PRO A 62 6.84 12.07 22.94
N ALA A 63 7.09 12.78 21.83
CA ALA A 63 6.15 13.75 21.26
C ALA A 63 4.94 13.10 20.57
N GLU A 64 5.03 11.84 20.19
CA GLU A 64 3.91 11.09 19.61
C GLU A 64 2.94 10.57 20.69
N ILE A 65 3.39 10.43 21.94
CA ILE A 65 2.54 9.93 23.02
C ILE A 65 1.44 10.95 23.38
N ASN A 66 0.19 10.48 23.39
CA ASN A 66 -1.00 11.30 23.68
C ASN A 66 -1.24 12.49 22.71
N LYS A 67 -0.62 12.47 21.55
CA LYS A 67 -0.75 13.53 20.54
C LYS A 67 -2.12 13.50 19.85
N SER A 68 -2.48 12.36 19.26
CA SER A 68 -3.73 12.18 18.53
C SER A 68 -4.79 11.48 19.39
N ILE A 69 -4.39 10.48 20.14
CA ILE A 69 -5.24 9.63 20.99
C ILE A 69 -4.67 9.60 22.40
N GLN A 70 -5.54 9.75 23.41
CA GLN A 70 -5.15 9.52 24.81
C GLN A 70 -5.01 8.02 25.06
N VAL A 71 -3.94 7.63 25.76
CA VAL A 71 -3.65 6.22 26.06
C VAL A 71 -3.52 5.99 27.57
N GLU A 72 -3.93 4.81 28.03
CA GLU A 72 -3.85 4.44 29.43
C GLU A 72 -2.43 4.11 29.87
N ALA A 73 -1.62 3.54 28.98
CA ALA A 73 -0.24 3.17 29.28
C ALA A 73 0.74 3.68 28.22
N PRO A 74 1.38 4.85 28.44
CA PRO A 74 2.45 5.33 27.58
C PRO A 74 3.77 4.62 27.91
N VAL A 75 4.50 4.19 26.88
CA VAL A 75 5.82 3.57 26.99
C VAL A 75 6.77 4.25 26.00
N VAL A 76 7.66 5.09 26.49
CA VAL A 76 8.70 5.74 25.66
C VAL A 76 9.93 4.85 25.65
N GLY A 77 10.33 4.37 24.47
CA GLY A 77 11.50 3.52 24.34
C GLY A 77 11.64 2.84 22.98
N ASN A 78 12.80 2.27 22.75
CA ASN A 78 13.03 1.45 21.56
C ASN A 78 12.21 0.17 21.65
N ILE A 79 11.45 -0.15 20.61
CA ILE A 79 10.58 -1.34 20.54
C ILE A 79 11.35 -2.63 20.83
N LYS A 80 12.59 -2.75 20.37
CA LYS A 80 13.44 -3.92 20.60
C LYS A 80 13.71 -4.14 22.11
N ASP A 81 13.98 -3.05 22.83
CA ASP A 81 14.23 -3.11 24.28
C ASP A 81 12.94 -3.37 25.07
N VAL A 82 11.82 -2.82 24.59
CA VAL A 82 10.49 -3.09 25.16
C VAL A 82 10.13 -4.55 24.99
N PHE A 83 10.29 -5.13 23.79
CA PHE A 83 10.03 -6.55 23.56
C PHE A 83 10.93 -7.47 24.39
N ALA A 84 12.22 -7.15 24.58
CA ALA A 84 13.12 -7.93 25.42
C ALA A 84 12.64 -8.03 26.87
N GLN A 85 11.95 -6.98 27.37
CA GLN A 85 11.38 -6.96 28.72
C GLN A 85 9.94 -7.50 28.79
N LEU A 86 9.16 -7.35 27.72
CA LEU A 86 7.73 -7.72 27.70
C LEU A 86 7.53 -9.21 27.43
N ILE A 87 8.22 -9.78 26.44
CA ILE A 87 8.01 -11.16 25.98
C ILE A 87 8.15 -12.17 27.14
N PRO A 88 9.15 -12.08 28.05
CA PRO A 88 9.24 -13.02 29.16
C PRO A 88 8.11 -12.94 30.18
N LYS A 89 7.31 -11.86 30.16
CA LYS A 89 6.21 -11.62 31.09
C LYS A 89 4.85 -12.00 30.53
N VAL A 90 4.74 -12.08 29.21
CA VAL A 90 3.50 -12.45 28.52
C VAL A 90 3.32 -13.96 28.58
N LYS A 91 2.15 -14.40 29.04
CA LYS A 91 1.79 -15.81 29.00
C LYS A 91 1.14 -16.13 27.65
N GLN A 92 1.50 -17.27 27.09
CA GLN A 92 0.82 -17.77 25.90
C GLN A 92 -0.63 -18.08 26.25
N THR A 93 -1.54 -17.51 25.46
CA THR A 93 -2.99 -17.72 25.57
C THR A 93 -3.57 -18.00 24.20
N THR A 94 -4.73 -18.63 24.18
CA THR A 94 -5.51 -18.82 22.96
C THR A 94 -6.75 -17.92 23.04
N HIS A 95 -6.90 -17.04 22.07
CA HIS A 95 -8.05 -16.12 22.00
C HIS A 95 -9.06 -16.63 20.96
N VAL A 96 -9.57 -17.86 21.15
CA VAL A 96 -10.37 -18.57 20.14
C VAL A 96 -11.60 -17.77 19.73
N GLU A 97 -12.34 -17.22 20.68
CA GLU A 97 -13.55 -16.44 20.42
C GLU A 97 -13.23 -15.16 19.61
N TRP A 98 -12.14 -14.48 19.96
CA TRP A 98 -11.69 -13.30 19.22
C TRP A 98 -11.23 -13.62 17.80
N LEU A 99 -10.49 -14.70 17.61
CA LEU A 99 -10.08 -15.15 16.29
C LEU A 99 -11.29 -15.56 15.42
N GLN A 100 -12.27 -16.25 16.01
CA GLN A 100 -13.53 -16.58 15.33
C GLN A 100 -14.32 -15.32 14.95
N HIS A 101 -14.31 -14.30 15.80
CA HIS A 101 -14.95 -13.02 15.51
C HIS A 101 -14.25 -12.30 14.33
N ILE A 102 -12.91 -12.30 14.29
CA ILE A 102 -12.15 -11.75 13.15
C ILE A 102 -12.48 -12.50 11.86
N GLU A 103 -12.56 -13.82 11.88
CA GLU A 103 -12.95 -14.60 10.69
C GLU A 103 -14.39 -14.30 10.24
N HIS A 104 -15.29 -14.04 11.19
CA HIS A 104 -16.65 -13.59 10.87
C HIS A 104 -16.65 -12.21 10.21
N LEU A 105 -15.88 -11.26 10.73
CA LEU A 105 -15.71 -9.93 10.10
C LEU A 105 -15.14 -10.03 8.69
N LYS A 106 -14.14 -10.89 8.45
CA LYS A 106 -13.59 -11.13 7.11
C LYS A 106 -14.64 -11.66 6.14
N ALA A 107 -15.53 -12.53 6.61
CA ALA A 107 -16.60 -13.10 5.80
C ALA A 107 -17.72 -12.10 5.47
N GLU A 108 -18.03 -11.21 6.41
CA GLU A 108 -19.06 -10.17 6.24
C GLU A 108 -18.55 -8.96 5.45
N HIS A 109 -17.25 -8.65 5.54
CA HIS A 109 -16.61 -7.47 4.95
C HIS A 109 -15.42 -7.85 4.06
N PRO A 110 -15.63 -8.49 2.90
CA PRO A 110 -14.55 -9.00 2.04
C PRO A 110 -13.85 -7.86 1.29
N SER A 111 -12.94 -7.18 1.96
CA SER A 111 -12.26 -5.96 1.46
C SER A 111 -11.27 -6.17 0.31
N LEU A 112 -10.89 -7.42 0.02
CA LEU A 112 -9.86 -7.74 -0.98
C LEU A 112 -10.46 -8.30 -2.28
N ARG A 113 -11.66 -7.90 -2.61
CA ARG A 113 -12.32 -8.35 -3.84
C ARG A 113 -11.65 -7.73 -5.07
N ILE A 114 -11.28 -8.56 -6.03
CA ILE A 114 -10.88 -8.15 -7.38
C ILE A 114 -12.08 -8.38 -8.29
N PRO A 115 -12.58 -7.36 -9.01
CA PRO A 115 -13.72 -7.52 -9.90
C PRO A 115 -13.46 -8.55 -11.01
N GLU A 116 -14.43 -9.43 -11.25
CA GLU A 116 -14.39 -10.34 -12.39
C GLU A 116 -14.78 -9.54 -13.66
N THR A 117 -13.80 -9.21 -14.46
CA THR A 117 -13.95 -8.43 -15.70
C THR A 117 -12.88 -8.82 -16.71
N ASP A 118 -13.12 -8.60 -17.99
CA ASP A 118 -12.13 -8.73 -19.07
C ASP A 118 -11.19 -7.51 -19.19
N ARG A 119 -11.51 -6.42 -18.47
CA ARG A 119 -10.70 -5.20 -18.44
C ARG A 119 -9.50 -5.37 -17.54
N LEU A 120 -8.38 -4.75 -17.90
CA LEU A 120 -7.18 -4.74 -17.05
C LEU A 120 -7.34 -3.68 -15.96
N MET A 121 -7.41 -4.12 -14.70
CA MET A 121 -7.54 -3.27 -13.52
C MET A 121 -6.20 -3.18 -12.76
N GLY A 122 -6.03 -2.14 -11.94
CA GLY A 122 -4.84 -2.00 -11.11
C GLY A 122 -4.61 -3.16 -10.13
N GLN A 123 -5.70 -3.68 -9.56
CA GLN A 123 -5.67 -4.82 -8.64
C GLN A 123 -5.16 -6.10 -9.33
N HIS A 124 -5.53 -6.34 -10.60
CA HIS A 124 -5.04 -7.47 -11.39
C HIS A 124 -3.52 -7.42 -11.54
N VAL A 125 -2.96 -6.24 -11.85
CA VAL A 125 -1.52 -6.04 -11.97
C VAL A 125 -0.79 -6.33 -10.67
N VAL A 126 -1.28 -5.76 -9.56
CA VAL A 126 -0.65 -5.94 -8.25
C VAL A 126 -0.73 -7.39 -7.79
N LYS A 127 -1.89 -8.04 -7.99
CA LYS A 127 -2.07 -9.46 -7.66
C LYS A 127 -1.12 -10.35 -8.46
N ALA A 128 -1.01 -10.12 -9.77
CA ALA A 128 -0.09 -10.86 -10.63
C ALA A 128 1.39 -10.64 -10.21
N LEU A 129 1.77 -9.40 -9.86
CA LEU A 129 3.09 -9.10 -9.29
C LEU A 129 3.33 -9.90 -8.00
N SER A 130 2.36 -9.92 -7.09
CA SER A 130 2.46 -10.69 -5.84
C SER A 130 2.63 -12.19 -6.11
N ASP A 131 1.87 -12.75 -7.05
CA ASP A 131 1.90 -14.18 -7.37
C ASP A 131 3.22 -14.58 -8.05
N VAL A 132 3.66 -13.83 -9.06
CA VAL A 132 4.91 -14.12 -9.80
C VAL A 132 6.14 -13.94 -8.92
N THR A 133 6.17 -12.92 -8.07
CA THR A 133 7.28 -12.67 -7.13
C THR A 133 7.14 -13.47 -5.83
N LYS A 134 6.00 -14.15 -5.62
CA LYS A 134 5.67 -14.91 -4.40
C LYS A 134 5.75 -14.07 -3.12
N GLY A 135 5.56 -12.76 -3.23
CA GLY A 135 5.65 -11.82 -2.11
C GLY A 135 7.07 -11.54 -1.61
N ASP A 136 8.10 -11.94 -2.35
CA ASP A 136 9.51 -11.84 -1.91
C ASP A 136 10.22 -10.59 -2.43
N ALA A 137 9.63 -9.82 -3.38
CA ALA A 137 10.26 -8.62 -3.89
C ALA A 137 10.18 -7.44 -2.89
N ILE A 138 11.15 -6.54 -2.98
CA ILE A 138 11.06 -5.22 -2.35
C ILE A 138 10.17 -4.35 -3.24
N ILE A 139 9.10 -3.82 -2.66
CA ILE A 139 8.13 -2.97 -3.35
C ILE A 139 8.30 -1.52 -2.91
N THR A 140 8.43 -0.61 -3.88
CA THR A 140 8.37 0.82 -3.62
C THR A 140 7.11 1.42 -4.25
N THR A 141 6.49 2.38 -3.59
CA THR A 141 5.33 3.10 -4.15
C THR A 141 5.40 4.58 -3.85
N GLY A 142 4.87 5.38 -4.77
CA GLY A 142 4.52 6.77 -4.51
C GLY A 142 3.20 6.90 -3.75
N VAL A 143 2.39 7.88 -4.13
CA VAL A 143 1.11 8.18 -3.48
C VAL A 143 0.00 8.26 -4.50
N GLY A 144 -1.09 7.52 -4.26
CA GLY A 144 -2.25 7.44 -5.11
C GLY A 144 -2.95 6.09 -5.00
N GLN A 145 -3.89 5.80 -5.90
CA GLN A 145 -4.61 4.51 -5.92
C GLN A 145 -3.66 3.32 -6.05
N HIS A 146 -2.62 3.43 -6.88
CA HIS A 146 -1.60 2.39 -7.04
C HIS A 146 -0.91 2.00 -5.71
N GLN A 147 -0.69 2.97 -4.81
CA GLN A 147 -0.14 2.72 -3.49
C GLN A 147 -1.10 1.88 -2.64
N MET A 148 -2.38 2.22 -2.67
CA MET A 148 -3.40 1.52 -1.88
C MET A 148 -3.64 0.11 -2.43
N TRP A 149 -3.75 -0.06 -3.76
CA TRP A 149 -3.83 -1.39 -4.37
C TRP A 149 -2.61 -2.25 -4.04
N ALA A 150 -1.39 -1.66 -4.03
CA ALA A 150 -0.20 -2.37 -3.62
C ALA A 150 -0.27 -2.82 -2.15
N ALA A 151 -0.75 -1.96 -1.27
CA ALA A 151 -0.95 -2.29 0.14
C ALA A 151 -2.06 -3.33 0.38
N GLN A 152 -3.08 -3.36 -0.48
CA GLN A 152 -4.21 -4.29 -0.35
C GLN A 152 -3.94 -5.67 -0.97
N HIS A 153 -3.29 -5.72 -2.13
CA HIS A 153 -3.25 -6.91 -2.97
C HIS A 153 -1.85 -7.53 -3.12
N TYR A 154 -0.78 -6.87 -2.69
CA TYR A 154 0.55 -7.48 -2.63
C TYR A 154 0.76 -8.11 -1.26
N GLN A 155 1.07 -9.40 -1.20
CA GLN A 155 1.27 -10.14 0.04
C GLN A 155 2.73 -10.05 0.51
N PHE A 156 3.01 -9.16 1.46
CA PHE A 156 4.35 -8.95 2.00
C PHE A 156 4.74 -10.05 2.99
N LYS A 157 5.78 -10.81 2.69
CA LYS A 157 6.31 -11.87 3.56
C LYS A 157 7.50 -11.43 4.39
N ASN A 158 8.32 -10.56 3.83
CA ASN A 158 9.58 -10.13 4.43
C ASN A 158 9.44 -8.78 5.15
N ALA A 159 10.12 -8.63 6.28
CA ALA A 159 10.22 -7.34 6.93
C ALA A 159 11.03 -6.36 6.06
N ASN A 160 10.64 -5.07 6.11
CA ASN A 160 11.29 -3.99 5.36
C ASN A 160 11.22 -4.14 3.82
N SER A 161 10.30 -4.94 3.28
CA SER A 161 10.08 -5.08 1.84
C SER A 161 9.06 -4.10 1.26
N TRP A 162 8.46 -3.23 2.08
CA TRP A 162 7.54 -2.17 1.69
C TRP A 162 8.14 -0.79 1.97
N LEU A 163 8.37 0.01 0.91
CA LEU A 163 8.86 1.38 0.99
C LEU A 163 7.86 2.33 0.36
N SER A 164 7.28 3.20 1.17
CA SER A 164 6.25 4.14 0.74
C SER A 164 6.37 5.47 1.48
N SER A 165 5.93 6.56 0.86
CA SER A 165 5.90 7.88 1.52
C SER A 165 4.67 8.01 2.44
N GLY A 166 4.63 7.19 3.52
CA GLY A 166 3.51 7.15 4.46
C GLY A 166 3.42 8.36 5.40
N GLY A 167 4.48 9.14 5.54
CA GLY A 167 4.50 10.33 6.39
C GLY A 167 4.04 11.60 5.68
N ALA A 168 4.78 12.00 4.63
CA ALA A 168 4.54 13.24 3.88
C ALA A 168 3.60 13.07 2.69
N GLY A 169 3.36 11.85 2.22
CA GLY A 169 2.48 11.58 1.08
C GLY A 169 3.05 12.12 -0.24
N THR A 170 4.32 11.87 -0.52
CA THR A 170 5.04 12.47 -1.64
C THR A 170 4.85 11.66 -2.92
N MET A 171 4.15 12.20 -3.90
CA MET A 171 4.12 11.64 -5.27
C MET A 171 5.52 11.74 -5.89
N GLY A 172 5.90 10.72 -6.68
CA GLY A 172 7.24 10.65 -7.27
C GLY A 172 8.32 10.06 -6.35
N TYR A 173 7.98 9.68 -5.12
CA TYR A 173 8.90 8.99 -4.20
C TYR A 173 9.35 7.63 -4.75
N GLU A 174 8.51 6.97 -5.50
CA GLU A 174 8.66 5.59 -5.99
C GLU A 174 9.92 5.38 -6.82
N VAL A 175 10.23 6.27 -7.76
CA VAL A 175 11.36 6.10 -8.69
C VAL A 175 12.71 6.17 -7.96
N PRO A 176 13.05 7.25 -7.24
CA PRO A 176 14.33 7.34 -6.54
C PRO A 176 14.44 6.34 -5.37
N SER A 177 13.33 6.02 -4.69
CA SER A 177 13.39 5.04 -3.60
C SER A 177 13.68 3.63 -4.10
N ALA A 178 13.21 3.26 -5.30
CA ALA A 178 13.54 1.98 -5.91
C ALA A 178 15.03 1.87 -6.26
N ILE A 179 15.62 2.94 -6.75
CA ILE A 179 17.07 3.03 -7.00
C ILE A 179 17.83 2.83 -5.67
N GLY A 180 17.43 3.55 -4.61
CA GLY A 180 18.05 3.41 -3.30
C GLY A 180 17.87 2.01 -2.71
N ALA A 181 16.69 1.40 -2.88
CA ALA A 181 16.43 0.03 -2.45
C ALA A 181 17.34 -0.98 -3.15
N GLN A 182 17.52 -0.84 -4.48
CA GLN A 182 18.38 -1.73 -5.26
C GLN A 182 19.86 -1.57 -4.92
N VAL A 183 20.32 -0.35 -4.68
CA VAL A 183 21.71 -0.10 -4.24
C VAL A 183 21.96 -0.71 -2.85
N GLY A 184 20.99 -0.60 -1.94
CA GLY A 184 21.09 -1.16 -0.60
C GLY A 184 20.94 -2.68 -0.52
N ASN A 185 20.31 -3.29 -1.54
CA ASN A 185 20.01 -4.72 -1.63
C ASN A 185 20.27 -5.21 -3.07
N PRO A 186 21.55 -5.34 -3.47
CA PRO A 186 21.91 -5.59 -4.87
C PRO A 186 21.43 -6.95 -5.41
N ASP A 187 21.24 -7.92 -4.54
CA ASP A 187 20.84 -9.29 -4.89
C ASP A 187 19.32 -9.50 -4.83
N GLU A 188 18.57 -8.50 -4.35
CA GLU A 188 17.13 -8.60 -4.21
C GLU A 188 16.38 -8.06 -5.43
N LEU A 189 15.22 -8.62 -5.71
CA LEU A 189 14.33 -8.12 -6.76
C LEU A 189 13.59 -6.88 -6.25
N VAL A 190 13.72 -5.77 -6.95
CA VAL A 190 13.06 -4.50 -6.63
C VAL A 190 12.04 -4.14 -7.70
N TRP A 191 10.78 -3.98 -7.30
CA TRP A 191 9.71 -3.45 -8.13
C TRP A 191 9.23 -2.10 -7.58
N SER A 192 9.09 -1.14 -8.47
CA SER A 192 8.47 0.14 -8.19
C SER A 192 7.07 0.16 -8.79
N ILE A 193 6.03 0.18 -7.98
CA ILE A 193 4.64 0.31 -8.43
C ILE A 193 4.31 1.81 -8.48
N CYS A 194 4.14 2.33 -9.67
CA CYS A 194 4.01 3.75 -9.96
C CYS A 194 2.62 4.07 -10.52
N GLY A 195 2.05 5.20 -10.16
CA GLY A 195 1.04 5.84 -10.99
C GLY A 195 1.72 6.61 -12.12
N ASP A 196 1.04 6.74 -13.27
CA ASP A 196 1.55 7.46 -14.43
C ASP A 196 1.92 8.93 -14.12
N GLY A 197 1.15 9.59 -13.26
CA GLY A 197 1.43 10.95 -12.80
C GLY A 197 2.60 11.04 -11.84
N GLY A 198 2.68 10.16 -10.85
CA GLY A 198 3.77 10.12 -9.87
C GLY A 198 5.11 9.81 -10.54
N PHE A 199 5.14 8.83 -11.43
CA PHE A 199 6.33 8.45 -12.19
C PHE A 199 6.93 9.63 -12.94
N GLN A 200 6.11 10.47 -13.57
CA GLN A 200 6.57 11.62 -14.34
C GLN A 200 7.24 12.70 -13.47
N MET A 201 6.95 12.77 -12.18
CA MET A 201 7.51 13.81 -11.30
C MET A 201 9.02 13.64 -11.06
N THR A 202 9.53 12.39 -11.16
CA THR A 202 10.93 12.06 -10.87
C THR A 202 11.58 11.17 -11.94
N LEU A 203 10.99 11.10 -13.13
CA LEU A 203 11.50 10.26 -14.23
C LEU A 203 12.95 10.56 -14.64
N MET A 204 13.48 11.76 -14.34
CA MET A 204 14.86 12.11 -14.60
C MET A 204 15.85 11.19 -13.84
N GLU A 205 15.45 10.62 -12.74
CA GLU A 205 16.28 9.70 -11.95
C GLU A 205 16.52 8.34 -12.63
N LEU A 206 15.79 8.03 -13.72
CA LEU A 206 16.05 6.85 -14.55
C LEU A 206 17.48 6.86 -15.12
N ALA A 207 18.06 8.05 -15.36
CA ALA A 207 19.46 8.16 -15.78
C ALA A 207 20.41 7.50 -14.78
N THR A 208 20.16 7.66 -13.47
CA THR A 208 20.95 7.03 -12.41
C THR A 208 20.83 5.51 -12.44
N ALA A 209 19.61 4.97 -12.66
CA ALA A 209 19.41 3.54 -12.78
C ALA A 209 20.15 2.94 -13.98
N VAL A 210 20.10 3.61 -15.14
CA VAL A 210 20.76 3.17 -16.36
C VAL A 210 22.29 3.26 -16.25
N GLU A 211 22.82 4.40 -15.78
CA GLU A 211 24.27 4.62 -15.64
C GLU A 211 24.93 3.57 -14.75
N ASN A 212 24.23 3.13 -13.70
CA ASN A 212 24.73 2.15 -12.75
C ASN A 212 24.23 0.72 -13.03
N ASN A 213 23.53 0.50 -14.14
CA ASN A 213 22.94 -0.79 -14.54
C ASN A 213 22.16 -1.46 -13.41
N LEU A 214 21.31 -0.70 -12.69
CA LEU A 214 20.51 -1.20 -11.59
C LEU A 214 19.27 -1.93 -12.13
N PRO A 215 19.05 -3.20 -11.80
CA PRO A 215 17.98 -4.01 -12.38
C PRO A 215 16.58 -3.72 -11.81
N VAL A 216 16.29 -2.47 -11.51
CA VAL A 216 14.99 -2.03 -11.00
C VAL A 216 13.89 -2.24 -12.03
N LYS A 217 12.73 -2.71 -11.61
CA LYS A 217 11.54 -2.88 -12.45
C LYS A 217 10.49 -1.83 -12.07
N TYR A 218 10.05 -1.05 -13.05
CA TYR A 218 9.04 -0.01 -12.87
C TYR A 218 7.71 -0.49 -13.47
N ALA A 219 6.71 -0.77 -12.63
CA ALA A 219 5.35 -1.09 -13.02
C ALA A 219 4.53 0.21 -13.04
N ILE A 220 4.27 0.77 -14.20
CA ILE A 220 3.46 1.98 -14.34
C ILE A 220 2.00 1.56 -14.52
N LEU A 221 1.15 1.85 -13.54
CA LEU A 221 -0.30 1.69 -13.61
C LEU A 221 -0.85 2.94 -14.34
N ASN A 222 -0.98 2.80 -15.65
CA ASN A 222 -1.27 3.90 -16.57
C ASN A 222 -2.77 3.96 -16.88
N ASN A 223 -3.47 4.86 -16.21
CA ASN A 223 -4.90 5.12 -16.46
C ASN A 223 -5.17 6.51 -17.05
N ASN A 224 -4.14 7.32 -17.32
CA ASN A 224 -4.21 8.72 -17.74
C ASN A 224 -4.95 9.64 -16.76
N HIS A 225 -4.99 9.28 -15.47
CA HIS A 225 -5.70 10.04 -14.45
C HIS A 225 -4.87 10.17 -13.17
N LEU A 226 -5.09 11.26 -12.45
CA LEU A 226 -4.76 11.34 -11.03
C LEU A 226 -5.89 10.64 -10.25
N GLY A 227 -5.87 9.29 -10.25
CA GLY A 227 -7.00 8.46 -9.84
C GLY A 227 -7.56 8.78 -8.46
N MET A 228 -6.71 9.11 -7.47
CA MET A 228 -7.18 9.52 -6.15
C MET A 228 -7.92 10.88 -6.18
N ILE A 229 -7.52 11.80 -7.04
CA ILE A 229 -8.22 13.08 -7.23
C ILE A 229 -9.58 12.83 -7.89
N THR A 230 -9.61 11.98 -8.93
CA THR A 230 -10.84 11.56 -9.61
C THR A 230 -11.83 10.97 -8.62
N GLN A 231 -11.41 10.00 -7.80
CA GLN A 231 -12.27 9.34 -6.81
C GLN A 231 -12.83 10.32 -5.78
N TRP A 232 -12.01 11.27 -5.28
CA TRP A 232 -12.50 12.28 -4.33
C TRP A 232 -13.51 13.24 -4.97
N GLN A 233 -13.32 13.60 -6.24
CA GLN A 233 -14.26 14.46 -6.96
C GLN A 233 -15.57 13.72 -7.23
N ASP A 234 -15.51 12.42 -7.50
CA ASP A 234 -16.72 11.60 -7.65
C ASP A 234 -17.50 11.49 -6.34
N PHE A 235 -16.82 11.10 -5.25
CA PHE A 235 -17.50 10.82 -3.97
C PHE A 235 -17.98 12.05 -3.23
N PHE A 236 -17.30 13.20 -3.35
CA PHE A 236 -17.51 14.37 -2.49
C PHE A 236 -17.81 15.67 -3.22
N TYR A 237 -17.76 15.68 -4.56
CA TYR A 237 -17.95 16.88 -5.36
C TYR A 237 -18.90 16.64 -6.55
N ASP A 238 -19.85 15.72 -6.41
CA ASP A 238 -20.91 15.43 -7.41
C ASP A 238 -20.36 15.11 -8.82
N GLY A 239 -19.14 14.56 -8.92
CA GLY A 239 -18.49 14.28 -10.19
C GLY A 239 -18.07 15.53 -10.99
N ASP A 240 -17.87 16.66 -10.33
CA ASP A 240 -17.28 17.84 -10.99
C ASP A 240 -15.75 17.66 -11.12
N PHE A 241 -15.38 16.95 -12.20
CA PHE A 241 -13.99 16.58 -12.47
C PHE A 241 -13.17 17.74 -12.98
N GLN A 242 -12.09 18.09 -12.26
CA GLN A 242 -11.20 19.19 -12.58
C GLN A 242 -9.73 18.77 -12.46
N ALA A 243 -8.96 18.95 -13.55
CA ALA A 243 -7.50 18.77 -13.59
C ALA A 243 -6.99 17.36 -13.18
N GLU A 244 -7.82 16.32 -13.29
CA GLU A 244 -7.51 14.94 -12.92
C GLU A 244 -7.04 14.09 -14.08
N THR A 245 -7.35 14.52 -15.33
CA THR A 245 -7.07 13.77 -16.56
C THR A 245 -5.86 14.33 -17.31
N TYR A 246 -4.97 13.45 -17.74
CA TYR A 246 -3.92 13.80 -18.69
C TYR A 246 -4.42 13.68 -20.11
N THR A 247 -4.29 14.76 -20.87
CA THR A 247 -4.64 14.77 -22.30
C THR A 247 -3.55 14.14 -23.18
N ALA A 248 -2.33 14.02 -22.67
CA ALA A 248 -1.17 13.47 -23.38
C ALA A 248 -0.15 12.91 -22.39
N ASN A 249 -0.29 11.64 -21.99
CA ASN A 249 0.79 10.93 -21.35
C ASN A 249 1.91 10.62 -22.36
N PRO A 250 3.18 10.58 -21.94
CA PRO A 250 4.23 10.08 -22.80
C PRO A 250 4.01 8.60 -23.15
N ASP A 251 4.53 8.17 -24.28
CA ASP A 251 4.66 6.75 -24.56
C ASP A 251 5.79 6.18 -23.68
N PHE A 252 5.42 5.50 -22.60
CA PHE A 252 6.38 5.01 -21.60
C PHE A 252 7.33 3.94 -22.15
N VAL A 253 6.94 3.19 -23.19
CA VAL A 253 7.84 2.26 -23.87
C VAL A 253 8.91 3.01 -24.66
N LYS A 254 8.52 4.04 -25.43
CA LYS A 254 9.49 4.89 -26.12
C LYS A 254 10.37 5.69 -25.15
N LEU A 255 9.82 6.07 -24.01
CA LEU A 255 10.59 6.71 -22.94
C LEU A 255 11.67 5.77 -22.41
N ALA A 256 11.33 4.51 -22.15
CA ALA A 256 12.29 3.48 -21.76
C ALA A 256 13.41 3.34 -22.81
N GLU A 257 13.04 3.21 -24.08
CA GLU A 257 14.00 3.13 -25.20
C GLU A 257 14.92 4.36 -25.27
N ALA A 258 14.38 5.57 -25.06
CA ALA A 258 15.16 6.81 -25.07
C ALA A 258 16.21 6.86 -23.94
N TYR A 259 15.96 6.21 -22.81
CA TYR A 259 16.93 6.03 -21.72
C TYR A 259 17.83 4.79 -21.91
N GLY A 260 17.64 3.99 -22.97
CA GLY A 260 18.37 2.74 -23.17
C GLY A 260 17.90 1.60 -22.28
N MET A 261 16.69 1.69 -21.75
CA MET A 261 16.03 0.67 -20.94
C MET A 261 15.15 -0.23 -21.81
N LYS A 262 14.81 -1.40 -21.29
CA LYS A 262 13.75 -2.24 -21.86
C LYS A 262 12.37 -1.67 -21.52
N GLY A 263 11.50 -1.54 -22.51
CA GLY A 263 10.10 -1.16 -22.36
C GLY A 263 9.17 -2.32 -22.75
N ILE A 264 8.14 -2.58 -21.95
CA ILE A 264 7.10 -3.58 -22.21
C ILE A 264 5.76 -2.89 -22.06
N ARG A 265 4.78 -3.14 -22.96
CA ARG A 265 3.41 -2.66 -22.81
C ARG A 265 2.46 -3.84 -22.63
N VAL A 266 1.57 -3.72 -21.63
CA VAL A 266 0.56 -4.71 -21.31
C VAL A 266 -0.82 -4.04 -21.37
N THR A 267 -1.73 -4.64 -22.13
CA THR A 267 -3.11 -4.13 -22.31
C THR A 267 -4.17 -5.20 -22.02
N SER A 268 -3.75 -6.41 -21.70
CA SER A 268 -4.62 -7.56 -21.41
C SER A 268 -4.18 -8.26 -20.13
N GLN A 269 -5.14 -8.83 -19.41
CA GLN A 269 -4.85 -9.68 -18.25
C GLN A 269 -4.04 -10.94 -18.62
N ASP A 270 -4.27 -11.48 -19.82
CA ASP A 270 -3.61 -12.69 -20.30
C ASP A 270 -2.09 -12.54 -20.44
N ASP A 271 -1.61 -11.30 -20.62
CA ASP A 271 -0.20 -11.00 -20.81
C ASP A 271 0.55 -10.68 -19.50
N LEU A 272 -0.17 -10.56 -18.37
CA LEU A 272 0.40 -10.08 -17.09
C LEU A 272 1.59 -10.92 -16.60
N GLU A 273 1.37 -12.24 -16.42
CA GLU A 273 2.39 -13.12 -15.88
C GLU A 273 3.62 -13.20 -16.79
N SER A 274 3.39 -13.28 -18.11
CA SER A 274 4.48 -13.36 -19.09
C SER A 274 5.31 -12.08 -19.12
N ALA A 275 4.69 -10.91 -19.07
CA ALA A 275 5.37 -9.63 -19.06
C ALA A 275 6.18 -9.40 -17.76
N ILE A 276 5.61 -9.78 -16.61
CA ILE A 276 6.31 -9.69 -15.32
C ILE A 276 7.51 -10.66 -15.30
N ALA A 277 7.33 -11.89 -15.79
CA ALA A 277 8.42 -12.87 -15.89
C ALA A 277 9.53 -12.39 -16.84
N GLU A 278 9.16 -11.80 -17.98
CA GLU A 278 10.10 -11.22 -18.93
C GLU A 278 10.89 -10.04 -18.32
N ALA A 279 10.22 -9.17 -17.56
CA ALA A 279 10.87 -8.09 -16.84
C ALA A 279 11.84 -8.62 -15.78
N ASN A 280 11.43 -9.62 -15.00
CA ASN A 280 12.28 -10.24 -13.97
C ASN A 280 13.54 -10.90 -14.55
N ALA A 281 13.45 -11.47 -15.74
CA ALA A 281 14.57 -12.14 -16.42
C ALA A 281 15.58 -11.17 -17.06
N HIS A 282 15.28 -9.87 -17.12
CA HIS A 282 16.16 -8.87 -17.71
C HIS A 282 17.16 -8.33 -16.69
N ASP A 283 18.45 -8.34 -17.02
CA ASP A 283 19.54 -7.95 -16.10
C ASP A 283 19.67 -6.43 -15.88
N GLY A 284 18.96 -5.60 -16.64
CA GLY A 284 18.96 -4.13 -16.51
C GLY A 284 17.62 -3.56 -16.03
N PRO A 285 17.51 -2.22 -15.95
CA PRO A 285 16.26 -1.57 -15.59
C PRO A 285 15.19 -1.77 -16.68
N VAL A 286 13.93 -1.92 -16.25
CA VAL A 286 12.78 -2.19 -17.14
C VAL A 286 11.62 -1.28 -16.76
N ILE A 287 10.94 -0.72 -17.77
CA ILE A 287 9.63 -0.11 -17.61
C ILE A 287 8.57 -1.06 -18.18
N VAL A 288 7.58 -1.40 -17.39
CA VAL A 288 6.37 -2.10 -17.83
C VAL A 288 5.18 -1.14 -17.73
N ASP A 289 4.64 -0.76 -18.88
CA ASP A 289 3.50 0.14 -19.04
C ASP A 289 2.21 -0.70 -19.04
N PHE A 290 1.58 -0.83 -17.88
CA PHE A 290 0.28 -1.49 -17.72
C PHE A 290 -0.83 -0.48 -18.01
N VAL A 291 -1.46 -0.57 -19.18
CA VAL A 291 -2.56 0.30 -19.56
C VAL A 291 -3.84 -0.23 -18.92
N ILE A 292 -4.18 0.34 -17.78
CA ILE A 292 -5.31 -0.10 -16.96
C ILE A 292 -6.57 0.73 -17.24
N GLU A 293 -7.70 0.27 -16.71
CA GLU A 293 -8.99 0.98 -16.79
C GLU A 293 -8.87 2.38 -16.18
N LYS A 294 -9.57 3.33 -16.79
CA LYS A 294 -9.44 4.76 -16.46
C LYS A 294 -10.03 5.15 -15.12
N VAL A 295 -11.21 4.60 -14.82
CA VAL A 295 -11.92 4.88 -13.58
C VAL A 295 -12.16 3.57 -12.86
N ASP A 296 -11.62 3.48 -11.68
CA ASP A 296 -11.80 2.35 -10.77
C ASP A 296 -11.65 2.90 -9.34
N ASP A 297 -12.77 3.00 -8.64
CA ASP A 297 -12.76 3.51 -7.29
C ASP A 297 -12.15 2.49 -6.33
N LEU A 298 -11.36 3.01 -5.41
CA LEU A 298 -10.70 2.21 -4.40
C LEU A 298 -11.61 2.02 -3.19
N TYR A 299 -11.93 0.79 -2.90
CA TYR A 299 -12.68 0.37 -1.72
C TYR A 299 -11.84 -0.56 -0.83
N PRO A 300 -12.15 -0.64 0.48
CA PRO A 300 -13.07 0.23 1.21
C PRO A 300 -12.49 1.63 1.44
N MET A 301 -13.35 2.59 1.85
CA MET A 301 -12.92 3.94 2.19
C MET A 301 -13.62 4.45 3.45
N ILE A 302 -12.87 5.00 4.40
CA ILE A 302 -13.39 5.83 5.49
C ILE A 302 -13.10 7.29 5.13
N PRO A 303 -14.12 8.14 4.94
CA PRO A 303 -13.89 9.54 4.58
C PRO A 303 -13.04 10.29 5.61
N ALA A 304 -12.26 11.26 5.16
CA ALA A 304 -11.34 11.99 6.03
C ALA A 304 -12.07 12.63 7.22
N GLY A 305 -11.56 12.39 8.44
CA GLY A 305 -12.14 12.90 9.68
C GLY A 305 -13.41 12.18 10.14
N GLN A 306 -13.86 11.16 9.43
CA GLN A 306 -14.98 10.32 9.83
C GLN A 306 -14.50 9.09 10.63
N SER A 307 -15.43 8.34 11.20
CA SER A 307 -15.14 7.11 11.94
C SER A 307 -15.49 5.88 11.10
N ILE A 308 -15.22 4.71 11.64
CA ILE A 308 -15.54 3.43 11.00
C ILE A 308 -17.03 3.26 10.70
N GLN A 309 -17.92 3.98 11.41
CA GLN A 309 -19.35 3.93 11.14
C GLN A 309 -19.74 4.55 9.79
N GLU A 310 -18.89 5.37 9.22
CA GLU A 310 -19.06 5.98 7.89
C GLU A 310 -18.22 5.24 6.83
N LEU A 311 -17.85 3.99 7.07
CA LEU A 311 -17.15 3.13 6.11
C LEU A 311 -17.98 2.97 4.83
N ILE A 312 -17.34 3.21 3.70
CA ILE A 312 -17.89 2.98 2.36
C ILE A 312 -17.24 1.69 1.83
N GLU A 313 -18.03 0.67 1.60
CA GLU A 313 -17.59 -0.60 1.01
C GLU A 313 -17.99 -0.65 -0.47
N ASP A 314 -17.37 -1.56 -1.25
CA ASP A 314 -17.70 -1.78 -2.65
C ASP A 314 -19.19 -2.13 -2.76
N PRO A 315 -19.98 -1.38 -3.56
CA PRO A 315 -21.40 -1.62 -3.71
C PRO A 315 -21.75 -2.87 -4.56
N ASN A 316 -20.74 -3.56 -5.16
CA ASN A 316 -20.96 -4.69 -6.10
C ASN A 316 -20.69 -6.06 -5.50
#